data_3832d9dbd01797fb798bc9596170e340
#
_entry.id   3832d9dbd01797fb798bc9596170e340
#
_cell.length_a   1.000
_cell.length_b   1.000
_cell.length_c   1.000
_cell.angle_alpha   90.00
_cell.angle_beta   90.00
_cell.angle_gamma   90.00
#
_symmetry.space_group_name_H-M   'P 1'
#
loop_
_entity.id
_entity.type
_entity.pdbx_description
1 polymer ?
#
loop_
_entity_poly.entity_id
_entity_poly.type
_entity_poly.pdbx_seq_one_letter_code
_entity_poly.pdbx_strand_id
1 'polypeptide(L)'
;MPPPIQVIDTKMHGLPGITGTFLVTDEQTALVETGPKSAVENVLAGLRKAAIETLDWIIVTHIHLDHAGAAGTLARHFPAARVAVHERGVRHLVDPSKLWSSASRIYGDDMERLWGGIDPLPEARIVSLADGDKIELGSTTLQAVDTPGHAGHHHAYFEVSSGVAFVGDALGVRLPDVGVIRPATPPPEFDLELAVSSIGRIKELDPTEIYLTHYSSPAAGTNPASPKAVCDEAIEALRTWGTWVEEIRTKTTDLDEVSRLIAERSRIAMGRQVTEDAIERMDQTTSYWMNTSGYMRYFDKKSK
;
A
#
# COMPACT_ATOMS: atom_id res chain seq x y z
N MET A 1 -12.98 0.13 22.87
CA MET A 1 -12.45 -1.12 22.23
C MET A 1 -12.19 -0.80 20.78
N PRO A 2 -11.20 -1.40 20.10
CA PRO A 2 -11.02 -1.18 18.68
C PRO A 2 -12.30 -1.55 17.91
N PRO A 3 -12.58 -0.86 16.79
CA PRO A 3 -13.73 -1.21 15.96
C PRO A 3 -13.54 -2.64 15.41
N PRO A 4 -14.62 -3.35 15.10
CA PRO A 4 -14.51 -4.61 14.38
C PRO A 4 -13.85 -4.38 13.00
N ILE A 5 -12.67 -4.99 12.79
CA ILE A 5 -11.94 -4.94 11.53
C ILE A 5 -11.90 -6.34 10.94
N GLN A 6 -12.39 -6.47 9.71
CA GLN A 6 -12.29 -7.72 8.95
C GLN A 6 -11.39 -7.53 7.75
N VAL A 7 -10.38 -8.38 7.63
CA VAL A 7 -9.50 -8.41 6.45
C VAL A 7 -10.19 -9.20 5.34
N ILE A 8 -10.28 -8.61 4.16
CA ILE A 8 -10.74 -9.25 2.93
C ILE A 8 -9.53 -9.39 2.00
N ASP A 9 -9.15 -10.63 1.74
CA ASP A 9 -8.07 -10.93 0.80
C ASP A 9 -8.54 -10.67 -0.64
N THR A 10 -7.87 -9.78 -1.33
CA THR A 10 -8.22 -9.46 -2.72
C THR A 10 -7.88 -10.58 -3.69
N LYS A 11 -6.97 -11.47 -3.30
CA LYS A 11 -6.36 -12.49 -4.17
C LYS A 11 -5.85 -11.87 -5.48
N MET A 12 -5.17 -10.75 -5.35
CA MET A 12 -4.54 -10.06 -6.48
C MET A 12 -3.69 -11.05 -7.29
N HIS A 13 -3.78 -10.99 -8.61
CA HIS A 13 -3.12 -11.92 -9.55
C HIS A 13 -3.45 -13.42 -9.32
N GLY A 14 -4.56 -13.72 -8.61
CA GLY A 14 -4.94 -15.08 -8.24
C GLY A 14 -4.20 -15.61 -7.00
N LEU A 15 -3.34 -14.83 -6.37
CA LEU A 15 -2.52 -15.24 -5.23
C LEU A 15 -3.12 -14.76 -3.91
N PRO A 16 -3.33 -15.65 -2.93
CA PRO A 16 -3.80 -15.25 -1.61
C PRO A 16 -2.68 -14.63 -0.79
N GLY A 17 -3.06 -13.75 0.14
CA GLY A 17 -2.15 -13.21 1.17
C GLY A 17 -1.11 -12.23 0.66
N ILE A 18 -1.39 -11.48 -0.41
CA ILE A 18 -0.49 -10.45 -0.94
C ILE A 18 -1.08 -9.04 -0.91
N THR A 19 -2.39 -8.88 -1.00
CA THR A 19 -3.06 -7.58 -0.89
C THR A 19 -4.39 -7.74 -0.19
N GLY A 20 -4.59 -7.00 0.89
CA GLY A 20 -5.80 -6.98 1.70
C GLY A 20 -6.56 -5.66 1.60
N THR A 21 -7.87 -5.73 1.78
CA THR A 21 -8.74 -4.60 2.09
C THR A 21 -9.32 -4.77 3.48
N PHE A 22 -9.66 -3.68 4.15
CA PHE A 22 -10.04 -3.71 5.55
C PHE A 22 -11.45 -3.15 5.71
N LEU A 23 -12.38 -4.02 6.07
CA LEU A 23 -13.75 -3.65 6.40
C LEU A 23 -13.79 -3.20 7.86
N VAL A 24 -14.17 -1.94 8.09
CA VAL A 24 -14.38 -1.34 9.41
C VAL A 24 -15.87 -1.11 9.59
N THR A 25 -16.44 -1.67 10.64
CA THR A 25 -17.88 -1.55 10.94
C THR A 25 -18.13 -0.81 12.25
N ASP A 26 -18.97 0.21 12.17
CA ASP A 26 -19.51 0.98 13.28
C ASP A 26 -20.92 1.45 12.88
N GLU A 27 -21.39 2.62 13.32
CA GLU A 27 -22.66 3.23 12.84
C GLU A 27 -22.62 3.46 11.32
N GLN A 28 -21.46 3.82 10.79
CA GLN A 28 -21.15 3.82 9.36
C GLN A 28 -20.14 2.72 9.03
N THR A 29 -20.22 2.21 7.82
CA THR A 29 -19.36 1.14 7.32
C THR A 29 -18.35 1.69 6.33
N ALA A 30 -17.07 1.42 6.57
CA ALA A 30 -15.97 1.83 5.71
C ALA A 30 -15.18 0.63 5.16
N LEU A 31 -14.80 0.71 3.90
CA LEU A 31 -13.79 -0.17 3.30
C LEU A 31 -12.50 0.63 3.10
N VAL A 32 -11.46 0.27 3.83
CA VAL A 32 -10.12 0.84 3.65
C VAL A 32 -9.37 -0.03 2.65
N GLU A 33 -8.86 0.57 1.59
CA GLU A 33 -8.31 -0.03 0.37
C GLU A 33 -9.34 -0.73 -0.50
N THR A 34 -9.05 -0.83 -1.78
CA THR A 34 -9.97 -1.45 -2.74
C THR A 34 -9.38 -2.62 -3.50
N GLY A 35 -8.05 -2.73 -3.52
CA GLY A 35 -7.36 -3.63 -4.44
C GLY A 35 -7.43 -3.16 -5.90
N PRO A 36 -6.82 -3.89 -6.82
CA PRO A 36 -6.91 -3.64 -8.25
C PRO A 36 -8.31 -4.01 -8.78
N LYS A 37 -8.73 -3.36 -9.86
CA LYS A 37 -10.03 -3.66 -10.50
C LYS A 37 -10.12 -5.12 -10.97
N SER A 38 -9.01 -5.73 -11.40
CA SER A 38 -8.95 -7.15 -11.77
C SER A 38 -9.36 -8.10 -10.64
N ALA A 39 -9.24 -7.66 -9.38
CA ALA A 39 -9.57 -8.46 -8.19
C ALA A 39 -10.88 -8.05 -7.51
N VAL A 40 -11.64 -7.10 -8.06
CA VAL A 40 -12.84 -6.52 -7.43
C VAL A 40 -13.90 -7.55 -7.04
N GLU A 41 -14.06 -8.63 -7.81
CA GLU A 41 -15.03 -9.68 -7.50
C GLU A 41 -14.71 -10.42 -6.19
N ASN A 42 -13.43 -10.57 -5.85
CA ASN A 42 -13.04 -11.15 -4.56
C ASN A 42 -13.39 -10.21 -3.40
N VAL A 43 -13.22 -8.90 -3.58
CA VAL A 43 -13.62 -7.89 -2.59
C VAL A 43 -15.13 -7.91 -2.39
N LEU A 44 -15.90 -7.88 -3.48
CA LEU A 44 -17.36 -7.99 -3.44
C LEU A 44 -17.85 -9.30 -2.79
N ALA A 45 -17.18 -10.41 -3.07
CA ALA A 45 -17.48 -11.69 -2.43
C ALA A 45 -17.19 -11.65 -0.91
N GLY A 46 -16.09 -11.00 -0.51
CA GLY A 46 -15.75 -10.77 0.91
C GLY A 46 -16.80 -9.92 1.63
N LEU A 47 -17.24 -8.82 1.01
CA LEU A 47 -18.29 -7.95 1.54
C LEU A 47 -19.63 -8.70 1.65
N ARG A 48 -20.02 -9.46 0.64
CA ARG A 48 -21.23 -10.32 0.70
C ARG A 48 -21.14 -11.35 1.84
N LYS A 49 -19.97 -11.98 2.04
CA LYS A 49 -19.75 -12.92 3.15
C LYS A 49 -19.86 -12.25 4.52
N ALA A 50 -19.49 -10.97 4.62
CA ALA A 50 -19.67 -10.15 5.81
C ALA A 50 -21.09 -9.58 5.94
N ALA A 51 -22.04 -9.95 5.05
CA ALA A 51 -23.39 -9.42 4.98
C ALA A 51 -23.47 -7.89 4.82
N ILE A 52 -22.53 -7.30 4.11
CA ILE A 52 -22.49 -5.87 3.81
C ILE A 52 -23.27 -5.60 2.52
N GLU A 53 -24.40 -4.93 2.65
CA GLU A 53 -25.27 -4.52 1.54
C GLU A 53 -25.01 -3.06 1.12
N THR A 54 -24.49 -2.24 2.05
CA THR A 54 -24.20 -0.83 1.82
C THR A 54 -22.82 -0.48 2.38
N LEU A 55 -22.13 0.45 1.72
CA LEU A 55 -20.94 1.12 2.25
C LEU A 55 -21.23 2.62 2.33
N ASP A 56 -20.78 3.24 3.42
CA ASP A 56 -20.82 4.71 3.58
C ASP A 56 -19.52 5.32 3.05
N TRP A 57 -18.41 4.59 3.19
CA TRP A 57 -17.09 5.05 2.82
C TRP A 57 -16.27 4.00 2.09
N ILE A 58 -15.53 4.46 1.09
CA ILE A 58 -14.38 3.81 0.48
C ILE A 58 -13.20 4.73 0.74
N ILE A 59 -12.17 4.24 1.41
CA ILE A 59 -11.03 5.03 1.86
C ILE A 59 -9.78 4.43 1.23
N VAL A 60 -8.98 5.24 0.54
CA VAL A 60 -7.73 4.73 -0.06
C VAL A 60 -6.53 5.47 0.51
N THR A 61 -5.49 4.73 0.85
CA THR A 61 -4.25 5.33 1.37
C THR A 61 -3.56 6.16 0.30
N HIS A 62 -3.58 5.69 -0.92
CA HIS A 62 -3.04 6.39 -2.09
C HIS A 62 -3.64 5.84 -3.39
N ILE A 63 -3.23 6.39 -4.54
CA ILE A 63 -3.89 6.12 -5.82
C ILE A 63 -3.21 5.07 -6.69
N HIS A 64 -2.22 4.29 -6.20
CA HIS A 64 -1.69 3.18 -6.99
C HIS A 64 -2.78 2.14 -7.29
N LEU A 65 -2.60 1.38 -8.38
CA LEU A 65 -3.66 0.54 -8.94
C LEU A 65 -4.07 -0.63 -8.03
N ASP A 66 -3.18 -1.10 -7.20
CA ASP A 66 -3.40 -2.14 -6.20
C ASP A 66 -4.09 -1.65 -4.92
N HIS A 67 -4.23 -0.33 -4.75
CA HIS A 67 -4.93 0.31 -3.63
C HIS A 67 -6.26 0.95 -4.07
N ALA A 68 -6.24 1.73 -5.13
CA ALA A 68 -7.40 2.50 -5.59
C ALA A 68 -8.00 2.02 -6.92
N GLY A 69 -7.44 0.96 -7.53
CA GLY A 69 -7.87 0.51 -8.87
C GLY A 69 -9.33 0.13 -8.97
N ALA A 70 -9.90 -0.46 -7.92
CA ALA A 70 -11.32 -0.83 -7.89
C ALA A 70 -12.24 0.26 -7.33
N ALA A 71 -11.74 1.42 -6.89
CA ALA A 71 -12.54 2.45 -6.21
C ALA A 71 -13.75 2.90 -7.04
N GLY A 72 -13.56 3.17 -8.33
CA GLY A 72 -14.66 3.58 -9.22
C GLY A 72 -15.69 2.47 -9.44
N THR A 73 -15.25 1.22 -9.54
CA THR A 73 -16.14 0.05 -9.68
C THR A 73 -16.95 -0.16 -8.40
N LEU A 74 -16.30 -0.13 -7.24
CA LEU A 74 -16.98 -0.26 -5.94
C LEU A 74 -17.94 0.88 -5.68
N ALA A 75 -17.57 2.12 -6.02
CA ALA A 75 -18.46 3.26 -5.89
C ALA A 75 -19.72 3.16 -6.78
N ARG A 76 -19.65 2.53 -7.95
CA ARG A 76 -20.86 2.22 -8.74
C ARG A 76 -21.70 1.13 -8.10
N HIS A 77 -21.06 0.12 -7.50
CA HIS A 77 -21.76 -0.97 -6.81
C HIS A 77 -22.46 -0.48 -5.53
N PHE A 78 -21.81 0.44 -4.80
CA PHE A 78 -22.33 1.08 -3.58
C PHE A 78 -22.60 2.58 -3.81
N PRO A 79 -23.77 2.93 -4.37
CA PRO A 79 -24.04 4.31 -4.81
C PRO A 79 -24.11 5.33 -3.67
N ALA A 80 -24.29 4.93 -2.43
CA ALA A 80 -24.26 5.80 -1.26
C ALA A 80 -22.83 6.12 -0.78
N ALA A 81 -21.84 5.27 -1.09
CA ALA A 81 -20.47 5.41 -0.58
C ALA A 81 -19.79 6.67 -1.09
N ARG A 82 -19.12 7.43 -0.23
CA ARG A 82 -18.18 8.48 -0.57
C ARG A 82 -16.77 7.90 -0.64
N VAL A 83 -15.91 8.47 -1.48
CA VAL A 83 -14.54 8.00 -1.67
C VAL A 83 -13.57 9.01 -1.07
N ALA A 84 -12.88 8.65 0.00
CA ALA A 84 -11.90 9.49 0.66
C ALA A 84 -10.50 9.21 0.11
N VAL A 85 -9.78 10.27 -0.23
CA VAL A 85 -8.43 10.21 -0.80
C VAL A 85 -7.64 11.46 -0.46
N HIS A 86 -6.32 11.37 -0.45
CA HIS A 86 -5.41 12.51 -0.36
C HIS A 86 -5.73 13.56 -1.46
N GLU A 87 -5.68 14.85 -1.13
CA GLU A 87 -6.01 15.96 -2.05
C GLU A 87 -5.32 15.87 -3.42
N ARG A 88 -4.05 15.45 -3.46
CA ARG A 88 -3.29 15.26 -4.70
C ARG A 88 -3.79 14.11 -5.55
N GLY A 89 -4.51 13.14 -4.95
CA GLY A 89 -5.07 11.98 -5.62
C GLY A 89 -6.38 12.27 -6.36
N VAL A 90 -7.16 13.27 -5.94
CA VAL A 90 -8.51 13.58 -6.44
C VAL A 90 -8.58 13.61 -7.96
N ARG A 91 -7.72 14.41 -8.60
CA ARG A 91 -7.69 14.57 -10.06
C ARG A 91 -7.49 13.27 -10.82
N HIS A 92 -6.76 12.33 -10.22
CA HIS A 92 -6.42 11.04 -10.84
C HIS A 92 -7.54 10.00 -10.67
N LEU A 93 -8.42 10.19 -9.70
CA LEU A 93 -9.64 9.37 -9.59
C LEU A 93 -10.76 9.93 -10.44
N VAL A 94 -10.81 11.25 -10.67
CA VAL A 94 -11.77 11.91 -11.60
C VAL A 94 -11.40 11.57 -13.05
N ASP A 95 -10.14 11.71 -13.41
CA ASP A 95 -9.60 11.32 -14.72
C ASP A 95 -8.36 10.43 -14.55
N PRO A 96 -8.53 9.11 -14.58
CA PRO A 96 -7.44 8.17 -14.38
C PRO A 96 -6.54 7.96 -15.59
N SER A 97 -6.76 8.65 -16.71
CA SER A 97 -6.03 8.44 -17.97
C SER A 97 -4.51 8.59 -17.82
N LYS A 98 -4.07 9.60 -17.06
CA LYS A 98 -2.64 9.83 -16.79
C LYS A 98 -2.04 8.75 -15.91
N LEU A 99 -2.76 8.29 -14.88
CA LEU A 99 -2.34 7.21 -14.01
C LEU A 99 -2.17 5.92 -14.81
N TRP A 100 -3.19 5.57 -15.61
CA TRP A 100 -3.15 4.41 -16.50
C TRP A 100 -2.00 4.48 -17.49
N SER A 101 -1.85 5.60 -18.19
CA SER A 101 -0.74 5.80 -19.14
C SER A 101 0.65 5.73 -18.49
N SER A 102 0.79 6.20 -17.24
CA SER A 102 2.04 6.10 -16.51
C SER A 102 2.37 4.65 -16.14
N ALA A 103 1.40 3.90 -15.63
CA ALA A 103 1.56 2.50 -15.29
C ALA A 103 1.82 1.64 -16.55
N SER A 104 1.20 1.95 -17.69
CA SER A 104 1.40 1.23 -18.96
C SER A 104 2.85 1.28 -19.46
N ARG A 105 3.62 2.29 -19.08
CA ARG A 105 5.07 2.35 -19.41
C ARG A 105 5.88 1.32 -18.62
N ILE A 106 5.38 0.86 -17.49
CA ILE A 106 6.04 -0.10 -16.61
C ILE A 106 5.60 -1.52 -16.96
N TYR A 107 4.29 -1.72 -17.12
CA TYR A 107 3.69 -3.06 -17.24
C TYR A 107 3.37 -3.47 -18.69
N GLY A 108 3.48 -2.52 -19.66
CA GLY A 108 3.29 -2.83 -21.08
C GLY A 108 1.97 -3.54 -21.39
N ASP A 109 2.06 -4.65 -22.12
CA ASP A 109 0.90 -5.46 -22.54
C ASP A 109 0.19 -6.19 -21.40
N ASP A 110 0.83 -6.29 -20.22
CA ASP A 110 0.24 -6.94 -19.05
C ASP A 110 -0.77 -6.06 -18.29
N MET A 111 -0.89 -4.77 -18.64
CA MET A 111 -1.75 -3.83 -17.92
C MET A 111 -3.18 -4.33 -17.69
N GLU A 112 -3.84 -4.81 -18.73
CA GLU A 112 -5.23 -5.27 -18.63
C GLU A 112 -5.34 -6.53 -17.77
N ARG A 113 -4.43 -7.47 -17.94
CA ARG A 113 -4.39 -8.72 -17.16
C ARG A 113 -4.13 -8.47 -15.68
N LEU A 114 -3.17 -7.60 -15.36
CA LEU A 114 -2.78 -7.33 -13.97
C LEU A 114 -3.80 -6.43 -13.25
N TRP A 115 -4.26 -5.37 -13.91
CA TRP A 115 -4.99 -4.29 -13.25
C TRP A 115 -6.49 -4.24 -13.63
N GLY A 116 -6.89 -4.75 -14.81
CA GLY A 116 -8.29 -4.80 -15.27
C GLY A 116 -8.92 -3.44 -15.57
N GLY A 117 -8.08 -2.42 -15.80
CA GLY A 117 -8.53 -1.05 -15.99
C GLY A 117 -8.65 -0.26 -14.69
N ILE A 118 -9.15 0.97 -14.80
CA ILE A 118 -9.52 1.84 -13.69
C ILE A 118 -10.70 2.69 -14.13
N ASP A 119 -11.77 2.73 -13.33
CA ASP A 119 -12.98 3.48 -13.64
C ASP A 119 -12.93 4.88 -13.02
N PRO A 120 -13.30 5.93 -13.77
CA PRO A 120 -13.36 7.28 -13.24
C PRO A 120 -14.46 7.41 -12.16
N LEU A 121 -14.24 8.32 -11.24
CA LEU A 121 -15.19 8.69 -10.19
C LEU A 121 -15.77 10.08 -10.44
N PRO A 122 -17.09 10.28 -10.28
CA PRO A 122 -17.66 11.62 -10.23
C PRO A 122 -17.03 12.44 -9.09
N GLU A 123 -16.56 13.64 -9.35
CA GLU A 123 -15.90 14.49 -8.36
C GLU A 123 -16.78 14.71 -7.11
N ALA A 124 -18.10 14.83 -7.28
CA ALA A 124 -19.06 14.97 -6.19
C ALA A 124 -19.09 13.77 -5.21
N ARG A 125 -18.52 12.63 -5.60
CA ARG A 125 -18.40 11.43 -4.76
C ARG A 125 -17.08 11.37 -4.00
N ILE A 126 -16.13 12.25 -4.31
CA ILE A 126 -14.79 12.25 -3.73
C ILE A 126 -14.74 13.24 -2.56
N VAL A 127 -14.19 12.78 -1.47
CA VAL A 127 -13.83 13.60 -0.31
C VAL A 127 -12.33 13.76 -0.31
N SER A 128 -11.89 14.97 -0.58
CA SER A 128 -10.49 15.36 -0.53
C SER A 128 -10.06 15.49 0.94
N LEU A 129 -9.01 14.82 1.34
CA LEU A 129 -8.47 14.88 2.68
C LEU A 129 -7.08 15.53 2.66
N ALA A 130 -6.86 16.39 3.66
CA ALA A 130 -5.56 16.91 4.05
C ALA A 130 -5.06 16.21 5.33
N ASP A 131 -3.81 16.48 5.70
CA ASP A 131 -3.22 15.99 6.94
C ASP A 131 -4.04 16.43 8.16
N GLY A 132 -4.38 15.48 9.02
CA GLY A 132 -5.17 15.70 10.23
C GLY A 132 -6.68 15.67 10.04
N ASP A 133 -7.19 15.63 8.79
CA ASP A 133 -8.63 15.52 8.54
C ASP A 133 -9.16 14.18 9.07
N LYS A 134 -10.46 14.18 9.42
CA LYS A 134 -11.11 13.06 10.10
C LYS A 134 -12.32 12.54 9.33
N ILE A 135 -12.48 11.22 9.38
CA ILE A 135 -13.67 10.51 8.93
C ILE A 135 -14.32 9.90 10.17
N GLU A 136 -15.52 10.34 10.49
CA GLU A 136 -16.30 9.85 11.62
C GLU A 136 -17.24 8.73 11.15
N LEU A 137 -17.14 7.56 11.77
CA LEU A 137 -17.97 6.38 11.45
C LEU A 137 -19.01 6.08 12.54
N GLY A 138 -19.10 6.93 13.54
CA GLY A 138 -19.87 6.76 14.77
C GLY A 138 -18.96 6.96 15.97
N SER A 139 -18.72 5.90 16.75
CA SER A 139 -17.74 5.91 17.83
C SER A 139 -16.28 5.82 17.35
N THR A 140 -16.09 5.39 16.11
CA THR A 140 -14.79 5.24 15.44
C THR A 140 -14.46 6.49 14.65
N THR A 141 -13.26 7.02 14.82
CA THR A 141 -12.75 8.19 14.07
C THR A 141 -11.42 7.85 13.42
N LEU A 142 -11.38 7.83 12.09
CA LEU A 142 -10.16 7.65 11.31
C LEU A 142 -9.57 9.02 10.94
N GLN A 143 -8.37 9.30 11.44
CA GLN A 143 -7.62 10.51 11.11
C GLN A 143 -6.65 10.22 9.97
N ALA A 144 -6.70 11.04 8.93
CA ALA A 144 -5.70 11.03 7.85
C ALA A 144 -4.37 11.58 8.37
N VAL A 145 -3.29 10.90 8.07
CA VAL A 145 -1.93 11.27 8.47
C VAL A 145 -1.06 11.26 7.21
N ASP A 146 -0.53 12.42 6.81
CA ASP A 146 0.39 12.49 5.68
C ASP A 146 1.60 11.61 5.90
N THR A 147 1.84 10.69 4.99
CA THR A 147 2.98 9.76 5.01
C THR A 147 3.65 9.69 3.63
N PRO A 148 4.15 10.84 3.12
CA PRO A 148 4.86 10.86 1.83
C PRO A 148 6.16 10.08 1.88
N GLY A 149 6.68 9.74 0.71
CA GLY A 149 7.95 9.03 0.55
C GLY A 149 7.83 7.85 -0.39
N HIS A 150 6.88 6.94 -0.16
CA HIS A 150 6.44 5.97 -1.17
C HIS A 150 5.78 6.68 -2.36
N ALA A 151 4.83 7.56 -2.07
CA ALA A 151 4.17 8.45 -3.02
C ALA A 151 3.83 9.78 -2.35
N GLY A 152 3.81 10.88 -3.12
CA GLY A 152 3.51 12.21 -2.60
C GLY A 152 2.03 12.43 -2.27
N HIS A 153 1.18 11.46 -2.53
CA HIS A 153 -0.27 11.44 -2.28
C HIS A 153 -0.66 10.30 -1.33
N HIS A 154 0.22 9.94 -0.40
CA HIS A 154 0.01 8.83 0.52
C HIS A 154 -0.42 9.31 1.90
N HIS A 155 -1.52 8.73 2.42
CA HIS A 155 -1.97 8.83 3.80
C HIS A 155 -1.88 7.47 4.51
N ALA A 156 -1.47 7.48 5.77
CA ALA A 156 -1.93 6.47 6.72
C ALA A 156 -3.23 6.94 7.36
N TYR A 157 -4.06 6.01 7.86
CA TYR A 157 -5.26 6.33 8.63
C TYR A 157 -5.12 5.78 10.04
N PHE A 158 -5.25 6.67 11.02
CA PHE A 158 -5.11 6.34 12.44
C PHE A 158 -6.46 6.42 13.15
N GLU A 159 -6.88 5.32 13.77
CA GLU A 159 -8.09 5.31 14.60
C GLU A 159 -7.76 5.88 15.98
N VAL A 160 -8.34 7.02 16.27
CA VAL A 160 -7.92 7.92 17.37
C VAL A 160 -8.15 7.30 18.76
N SER A 161 -9.21 6.48 18.92
CA SER A 161 -9.60 5.97 20.24
C SER A 161 -8.90 4.68 20.63
N SER A 162 -8.64 3.80 19.67
CA SER A 162 -8.03 2.48 19.91
C SER A 162 -6.55 2.41 19.53
N GLY A 163 -6.06 3.37 18.72
CA GLY A 163 -4.68 3.36 18.24
C GLY A 163 -4.43 2.39 17.09
N VAL A 164 -5.45 1.92 16.40
CA VAL A 164 -5.28 1.11 15.19
C VAL A 164 -4.85 2.00 14.02
N ALA A 165 -3.87 1.56 13.22
CA ALA A 165 -3.41 2.29 12.04
C ALA A 165 -3.45 1.43 10.77
N PHE A 166 -3.99 2.00 9.68
CA PHE A 166 -3.91 1.47 8.34
C PHE A 166 -2.80 2.23 7.62
N VAL A 167 -1.70 1.56 7.29
CA VAL A 167 -0.46 2.24 6.92
C VAL A 167 -0.12 2.14 5.42
N GLY A 168 -0.98 1.52 4.62
CA GLY A 168 -0.75 1.37 3.19
C GLY A 168 0.63 0.80 2.91
N ASP A 169 1.38 1.49 2.06
CA ASP A 169 2.72 1.15 1.62
C ASP A 169 3.83 1.91 2.35
N ALA A 170 3.47 2.75 3.34
CA ALA A 170 4.47 3.53 4.07
C ALA A 170 5.53 2.64 4.74
N LEU A 171 5.16 1.43 5.19
CA LEU A 171 6.07 0.48 5.81
C LEU A 171 6.57 -0.62 4.84
N GLY A 172 6.15 -0.57 3.57
CA GLY A 172 6.48 -1.59 2.58
C GLY A 172 5.65 -2.86 2.70
N VAL A 173 6.22 -3.99 2.26
CA VAL A 173 5.58 -5.30 2.17
C VAL A 173 6.13 -6.23 3.23
N ARG A 174 5.24 -6.83 4.03
CA ARG A 174 5.59 -7.82 5.06
C ARG A 174 4.64 -9.00 5.02
N LEU A 175 4.99 -10.02 4.26
CA LEU A 175 4.19 -11.24 4.22
C LEU A 175 4.38 -12.04 5.51
N PRO A 176 3.29 -12.62 6.09
CA PRO A 176 3.33 -13.27 7.40
C PRO A 176 4.30 -14.43 7.51
N ASP A 177 4.52 -15.17 6.44
CA ASP A 177 5.39 -16.33 6.33
C ASP A 177 6.83 -15.99 5.92
N VAL A 178 7.08 -14.75 5.49
CA VAL A 178 8.44 -14.25 5.19
C VAL A 178 9.06 -13.58 6.41
N GLY A 179 8.31 -12.74 7.11
CA GLY A 179 8.72 -12.11 8.37
C GLY A 179 9.82 -11.05 8.23
N VAL A 180 10.16 -10.64 7.01
CA VAL A 180 11.05 -9.51 6.72
C VAL A 180 10.33 -8.49 5.84
N ILE A 181 10.69 -7.23 5.98
CA ILE A 181 10.13 -6.15 5.18
C ILE A 181 10.92 -5.99 3.87
N ARG A 182 10.20 -5.96 2.76
CA ARG A 182 10.70 -5.44 1.49
C ARG A 182 10.17 -4.02 1.31
N PRO A 183 11.05 -3.01 1.12
CA PRO A 183 10.60 -1.65 0.88
C PRO A 183 9.74 -1.56 -0.38
N ALA A 184 8.74 -0.68 -0.38
CA ALA A 184 7.95 -0.31 -1.55
C ALA A 184 8.40 1.08 -2.04
N THR A 185 9.24 1.11 -3.06
CA THR A 185 9.95 2.32 -3.49
C THR A 185 9.80 2.61 -4.99
N PRO A 186 8.54 2.76 -5.49
CA PRO A 186 8.32 2.90 -6.92
C PRO A 186 8.74 4.30 -7.44
N PRO A 187 9.29 4.38 -8.68
CA PRO A 187 9.44 5.68 -9.33
C PRO A 187 8.06 6.23 -9.75
N PRO A 188 7.91 7.53 -9.99
CA PRO A 188 8.94 8.56 -9.97
C PRO A 188 9.03 9.33 -8.66
N GLU A 189 8.16 9.08 -7.68
CA GLU A 189 7.95 9.95 -6.52
C GLU A 189 8.71 9.51 -5.27
N PHE A 190 9.27 8.30 -5.27
CA PHE A 190 10.00 7.79 -4.11
C PHE A 190 11.06 8.77 -3.60
N ASP A 191 11.05 8.98 -2.28
CA ASP A 191 12.00 9.78 -1.54
C ASP A 191 12.34 9.10 -0.21
N LEU A 192 13.62 8.75 -0.02
CA LEU A 192 14.08 7.96 1.11
C LEU A 192 13.92 8.72 2.44
N GLU A 193 14.29 9.99 2.49
CA GLU A 193 14.23 10.78 3.72
C GLU A 193 12.78 11.02 4.14
N LEU A 194 11.90 11.32 3.19
CA LEU A 194 10.47 11.46 3.46
C LEU A 194 9.86 10.13 3.92
N ALA A 195 10.21 9.01 3.30
CA ALA A 195 9.73 7.69 3.72
C ALA A 195 10.14 7.36 5.16
N VAL A 196 11.41 7.57 5.50
CA VAL A 196 11.92 7.36 6.87
C VAL A 196 11.22 8.29 7.87
N SER A 197 11.03 9.56 7.52
CA SER A 197 10.31 10.53 8.34
C SER A 197 8.85 10.14 8.57
N SER A 198 8.17 9.68 7.52
CA SER A 198 6.77 9.22 7.58
C SER A 198 6.60 8.01 8.49
N ILE A 199 7.51 7.04 8.42
CA ILE A 199 7.50 5.89 9.34
C ILE A 199 7.75 6.35 10.77
N GLY A 200 8.67 7.31 10.98
CA GLY A 200 8.89 7.94 12.29
C GLY A 200 7.60 8.55 12.84
N ARG A 201 6.86 9.27 12.01
CA ARG A 201 5.57 9.86 12.36
C ARG A 201 4.52 8.80 12.73
N ILE A 202 4.40 7.71 11.97
CA ILE A 202 3.52 6.60 12.33
C ILE A 202 3.92 6.01 13.69
N LYS A 203 5.21 5.82 13.93
CA LYS A 203 5.74 5.29 15.20
C LYS A 203 5.46 6.20 16.39
N GLU A 204 5.48 7.53 16.21
CA GLU A 204 5.18 8.54 17.23
C GLU A 204 3.69 8.57 17.64
N LEU A 205 2.78 8.12 16.75
CA LEU A 205 1.36 7.92 17.09
C LEU A 205 1.16 6.76 18.07
N ASP A 206 2.19 5.97 18.35
CA ASP A 206 2.19 4.82 19.25
C ASP A 206 1.04 3.82 18.97
N PRO A 207 0.93 3.32 17.73
CA PRO A 207 -0.18 2.48 17.35
C PRO A 207 -0.20 1.18 18.18
N THR A 208 -1.39 0.78 18.61
CA THR A 208 -1.62 -0.50 19.31
C THR A 208 -1.62 -1.67 18.34
N GLU A 209 -2.04 -1.44 17.10
CA GLU A 209 -2.04 -2.38 16.00
C GLU A 209 -1.86 -1.64 14.67
N ILE A 210 -1.20 -2.27 13.71
CA ILE A 210 -1.06 -1.75 12.34
C ILE A 210 -1.57 -2.77 11.34
N TYR A 211 -2.14 -2.26 10.25
CA TYR A 211 -2.58 -3.04 9.09
C TYR A 211 -1.83 -2.55 7.86
N LEU A 212 -0.96 -3.41 7.32
CA LEU A 212 -0.31 -3.20 6.03
C LEU A 212 -1.22 -3.72 4.93
N THR A 213 -1.33 -3.01 3.83
CA THR A 213 -2.04 -3.50 2.65
C THR A 213 -1.39 -4.78 2.12
N HIS A 214 -0.06 -4.90 2.25
CA HIS A 214 0.77 -6.05 1.84
C HIS A 214 1.56 -6.69 3.01
N TYR A 215 1.14 -7.53 3.99
CA TYR A 215 -0.21 -8.01 4.12
C TYR A 215 -0.61 -8.01 5.59
N SER A 216 -1.73 -7.29 5.89
CA SER A 216 -2.49 -7.39 7.13
C SER A 216 -1.73 -7.00 8.41
N SER A 217 -2.17 -7.50 9.56
CA SER A 217 -1.54 -7.20 10.85
C SER A 217 -0.28 -8.04 11.10
N PRO A 218 0.87 -7.40 11.37
CA PRO A 218 2.09 -8.12 11.75
C PRO A 218 2.01 -8.86 13.07
N ALA A 219 0.99 -8.61 13.89
CA ALA A 219 0.72 -9.38 15.09
C ALA A 219 0.23 -10.80 14.79
N ALA A 220 -0.30 -11.02 13.57
CA ALA A 220 -0.71 -12.32 13.07
C ALA A 220 0.41 -13.00 12.26
N GLY A 221 0.28 -14.32 12.05
CA GLY A 221 1.22 -15.10 11.25
C GLY A 221 2.30 -15.81 12.05
N THR A 222 3.27 -16.35 11.32
CA THR A 222 4.35 -17.21 11.91
C THR A 222 5.47 -16.39 12.55
N ASN A 223 5.61 -15.11 12.19
CA ASN A 223 6.61 -14.20 12.72
C ASN A 223 5.93 -12.93 13.26
N PRO A 224 5.24 -13.01 14.42
CA PRO A 224 4.54 -11.86 14.97
C PRO A 224 5.52 -10.76 15.41
N ALA A 225 5.16 -9.50 15.13
CA ALA A 225 5.94 -8.35 15.53
C ALA A 225 5.02 -7.23 16.06
N SER A 226 5.53 -6.45 17.02
CA SER A 226 4.81 -5.27 17.50
C SER A 226 4.85 -4.14 16.46
N PRO A 227 3.88 -3.21 16.48
CA PRO A 227 3.87 -2.07 15.56
C PRO A 227 5.20 -1.30 15.56
N LYS A 228 5.77 -1.08 16.72
CA LYS A 228 7.05 -0.38 16.88
C LYS A 228 8.22 -1.13 16.25
N ALA A 229 8.27 -2.45 16.42
CA ALA A 229 9.30 -3.28 15.82
C ALA A 229 9.20 -3.25 14.29
N VAL A 230 7.98 -3.31 13.74
CA VAL A 230 7.75 -3.25 12.29
C VAL A 230 8.15 -1.88 11.71
N CYS A 231 7.89 -0.77 12.43
CA CYS A 231 8.38 0.54 12.02
C CYS A 231 9.92 0.59 11.99
N ASP A 232 10.60 0.02 13.01
CA ASP A 232 12.06 -0.03 13.05
C ASP A 232 12.62 -0.90 11.93
N GLU A 233 12.03 -2.09 11.69
CA GLU A 233 12.37 -2.97 10.56
C GLU A 233 12.21 -2.26 9.21
N ALA A 234 11.14 -1.49 9.02
CA ALA A 234 10.87 -0.76 7.78
C ALA A 234 11.91 0.34 7.52
N ILE A 235 12.27 1.11 8.55
CA ILE A 235 13.33 2.13 8.47
C ILE A 235 14.68 1.48 8.12
N GLU A 236 15.01 0.37 8.79
CA GLU A 236 16.25 -0.36 8.52
C GLU A 236 16.29 -0.93 7.11
N ALA A 237 15.19 -1.53 6.65
CA ALA A 237 15.08 -2.05 5.29
C ALA A 237 15.27 -0.95 4.24
N LEU A 238 14.60 0.20 4.39
CA LEU A 238 14.78 1.35 3.49
C LEU A 238 16.24 1.81 3.42
N ARG A 239 16.89 1.98 4.55
CA ARG A 239 18.29 2.43 4.60
C ARG A 239 19.25 1.39 4.04
N THR A 240 19.04 0.13 4.37
CA THR A 240 19.85 -1.00 3.89
C THR A 240 19.80 -1.11 2.36
N TRP A 241 18.58 -1.06 1.79
CA TRP A 241 18.43 -1.10 0.33
C TRP A 241 19.04 0.14 -0.32
N GLY A 242 18.87 1.33 0.27
CA GLY A 242 19.52 2.55 -0.19
C GLY A 242 21.04 2.41 -0.25
N THR A 243 21.67 1.91 0.81
CA THR A 243 23.11 1.63 0.87
C THR A 243 23.53 0.62 -0.21
N TRP A 244 22.80 -0.47 -0.39
CA TRP A 244 23.11 -1.46 -1.41
C TRP A 244 23.06 -0.87 -2.82
N VAL A 245 22.02 -0.10 -3.14
CA VAL A 245 21.90 0.55 -4.45
C VAL A 245 23.03 1.56 -4.64
N GLU A 246 23.34 2.38 -3.64
CA GLU A 246 24.42 3.37 -3.71
C GLU A 246 25.79 2.72 -3.94
N GLU A 247 26.10 1.63 -3.26
CA GLU A 247 27.32 0.85 -3.49
C GLU A 247 27.39 0.24 -4.89
N ILE A 248 26.30 -0.37 -5.37
CA ILE A 248 26.28 -1.06 -6.67
C ILE A 248 26.37 -0.04 -7.80
N ARG A 249 25.68 1.10 -7.70
CA ARG A 249 25.68 2.14 -8.76
C ARG A 249 27.06 2.78 -8.98
N THR A 250 28.00 2.62 -8.06
CA THR A 250 29.40 3.03 -8.31
C THR A 250 30.12 2.15 -9.34
N LYS A 251 29.59 0.95 -9.62
CA LYS A 251 30.19 -0.05 -10.52
C LYS A 251 29.41 -0.19 -11.82
N THR A 252 28.11 -0.09 -11.78
CA THR A 252 27.21 -0.18 -12.93
C THR A 252 25.98 0.70 -12.72
N THR A 253 25.50 1.35 -13.78
CA THR A 253 24.24 2.11 -13.79
C THR A 253 23.16 1.41 -14.63
N ASP A 254 23.45 0.22 -15.15
CA ASP A 254 22.48 -0.63 -15.82
C ASP A 254 21.43 -1.11 -14.81
N LEU A 255 20.17 -0.68 -15.00
CA LEU A 255 19.09 -0.93 -14.04
C LEU A 255 18.80 -2.41 -13.86
N ASP A 256 18.87 -3.20 -14.90
CA ASP A 256 18.60 -4.64 -14.84
C ASP A 256 19.70 -5.35 -14.05
N GLU A 257 20.95 -4.96 -14.27
CA GLU A 257 22.07 -5.52 -13.50
C GLU A 257 22.01 -5.10 -12.02
N VAL A 258 21.75 -3.82 -11.72
CA VAL A 258 21.59 -3.35 -10.33
C VAL A 258 20.45 -4.10 -9.65
N SER A 259 19.31 -4.24 -10.32
CA SER A 259 18.14 -4.96 -9.81
C SER A 259 18.44 -6.44 -9.50
N ARG A 260 19.16 -7.13 -10.39
CA ARG A 260 19.61 -8.50 -10.18
C ARG A 260 20.49 -8.63 -8.94
N LEU A 261 21.44 -7.72 -8.76
CA LEU A 261 22.36 -7.73 -7.60
C LEU A 261 21.63 -7.40 -6.29
N ILE A 262 20.63 -6.51 -6.33
CA ILE A 262 19.75 -6.23 -5.19
C ILE A 262 18.92 -7.47 -4.83
N ALA A 263 18.36 -8.15 -5.83
CA ALA A 263 17.61 -9.39 -5.61
C ALA A 263 18.48 -10.47 -4.94
N GLU A 264 19.73 -10.65 -5.37
CA GLU A 264 20.67 -11.58 -4.76
C GLU A 264 20.95 -11.24 -3.30
N ARG A 265 21.25 -9.96 -2.99
CA ARG A 265 21.50 -9.50 -1.61
C ARG A 265 20.26 -9.68 -0.73
N SER A 266 19.08 -9.31 -1.25
CA SER A 266 17.80 -9.45 -0.53
C SER A 266 17.49 -10.92 -0.21
N ARG A 267 17.66 -11.84 -1.17
CA ARG A 267 17.45 -13.29 -0.94
C ARG A 267 18.40 -13.86 0.10
N ILE A 268 19.66 -13.42 0.11
CA ILE A 268 20.62 -13.81 1.16
C ILE A 268 20.16 -13.31 2.52
N ALA A 269 19.71 -12.05 2.61
CA ALA A 269 19.22 -11.44 3.86
C ALA A 269 17.94 -12.10 4.39
N MET A 270 17.03 -12.54 3.53
CA MET A 270 15.82 -13.29 3.92
C MET A 270 16.17 -14.68 4.52
N GLY A 271 17.33 -15.24 4.21
CA GLY A 271 17.77 -16.52 4.74
C GLY A 271 17.15 -17.73 4.04
N ARG A 272 17.61 -18.95 4.45
CA ARG A 272 17.25 -20.21 3.80
C ARG A 272 15.89 -20.79 4.20
N GLN A 273 15.20 -20.19 5.14
CA GLN A 273 13.91 -20.70 5.66
C GLN A 273 12.71 -20.20 4.88
N VAL A 274 12.87 -19.20 4.01
CA VAL A 274 11.78 -18.65 3.19
C VAL A 274 11.58 -19.55 1.97
N THR A 275 10.33 -19.98 1.73
CA THR A 275 9.99 -20.86 0.60
C THR A 275 10.00 -20.12 -0.73
N GLU A 276 10.19 -20.83 -1.84
CA GLU A 276 10.10 -20.25 -3.19
C GLU A 276 8.73 -19.63 -3.46
N ASP A 277 7.64 -20.26 -2.99
CA ASP A 277 6.28 -19.72 -3.09
C ASP A 277 6.15 -18.36 -2.37
N ALA A 278 6.71 -18.23 -1.18
CA ALA A 278 6.68 -16.97 -0.43
C ALA A 278 7.51 -15.87 -1.13
N ILE A 279 8.64 -16.25 -1.75
CA ILE A 279 9.46 -15.33 -2.56
C ILE A 279 8.65 -14.88 -3.80
N GLU A 280 8.03 -15.82 -4.50
CA GLU A 280 7.20 -15.50 -5.68
C GLU A 280 6.06 -14.55 -5.32
N ARG A 281 5.31 -14.81 -4.24
CA ARG A 281 4.25 -13.91 -3.77
C ARG A 281 4.77 -12.52 -3.44
N MET A 282 5.94 -12.42 -2.80
CA MET A 282 6.55 -11.12 -2.52
C MET A 282 7.00 -10.41 -3.80
N ASP A 283 7.52 -11.13 -4.80
CA ASP A 283 7.92 -10.58 -6.09
C ASP A 283 6.71 -10.09 -6.91
N GLN A 284 5.54 -10.73 -6.77
CA GLN A 284 4.28 -10.28 -7.38
C GLN A 284 3.68 -9.05 -6.67
N THR A 285 4.03 -8.84 -5.41
CA THR A 285 3.55 -7.67 -4.65
C THR A 285 4.38 -6.43 -4.97
N THR A 286 5.72 -6.57 -4.95
CA THR A 286 6.64 -5.47 -5.27
C THR A 286 7.91 -6.01 -5.91
N SER A 287 8.16 -5.65 -7.17
CA SER A 287 9.29 -6.17 -7.92
C SER A 287 10.61 -5.51 -7.53
N TYR A 288 11.69 -6.29 -7.60
CA TYR A 288 13.03 -5.76 -7.40
C TYR A 288 13.38 -4.65 -8.38
N TRP A 289 12.97 -4.80 -9.65
CA TRP A 289 13.22 -3.80 -10.69
C TRP A 289 12.59 -2.46 -10.37
N MET A 290 11.32 -2.47 -9.94
CA MET A 290 10.60 -1.24 -9.60
C MET A 290 11.23 -0.54 -8.39
N ASN A 291 11.53 -1.28 -7.33
CA ASN A 291 12.15 -0.73 -6.14
C ASN A 291 13.54 -0.16 -6.43
N THR A 292 14.36 -0.90 -7.17
CA THR A 292 15.69 -0.44 -7.59
C THR A 292 15.59 0.83 -8.44
N SER A 293 14.65 0.89 -9.38
CA SER A 293 14.40 2.06 -10.22
C SER A 293 14.07 3.31 -9.40
N GLY A 294 13.28 3.16 -8.34
CA GLY A 294 12.97 4.27 -7.43
C GLY A 294 14.21 4.80 -6.73
N TYR A 295 15.06 3.93 -6.15
CA TYR A 295 16.32 4.35 -5.53
C TYR A 295 17.30 4.98 -6.54
N MET A 296 17.46 4.37 -7.71
CA MET A 296 18.33 4.93 -8.76
C MET A 296 17.91 6.36 -9.08
N ARG A 297 16.62 6.57 -9.34
CA ARG A 297 16.08 7.90 -9.62
C ARG A 297 16.23 8.87 -8.44
N TYR A 298 16.02 8.41 -7.21
CA TYR A 298 16.22 9.22 -6.00
C TYR A 298 17.66 9.72 -5.92
N PHE A 299 18.66 8.85 -6.07
CA PHE A 299 20.07 9.23 -6.04
C PHE A 299 20.47 10.15 -7.20
N ASP A 300 19.90 9.94 -8.40
CA ASP A 300 20.14 10.81 -9.55
C ASP A 300 19.61 12.24 -9.33
N LYS A 301 18.48 12.38 -8.66
CA LYS A 301 17.96 13.70 -8.27
C LYS A 301 18.84 14.39 -7.23
N LYS A 302 19.37 13.64 -6.26
CA LYS A 302 20.20 14.16 -5.17
C LYS A 302 21.61 14.58 -5.64
N SER A 303 22.06 14.05 -6.76
CA SER A 303 23.38 14.35 -7.36
C SER A 303 23.36 15.61 -8.25
N LYS A 304 22.19 16.22 -8.50
CA LYS A 304 21.98 17.46 -9.27
C LYS A 304 21.80 18.65 -8.36
#